data_287091303840b3c19233b90a3a3e899b
#
_entry.id   287091303840b3c19233b90a3a3e899b
#
_cell.length_a   1.000
_cell.length_b   1.000
_cell.length_c   1.000
_cell.angle_alpha   90.00
_cell.angle_beta   90.00
_cell.angle_gamma   90.00
#
_symmetry.space_group_name_H-M   'P 1'
#
loop_
_entity.id
_entity.type
_entity.pdbx_description
1 polymer ?
#
loop_
_entity_poly.entity_id
_entity_poly.type
_entity_poly.pdbx_seq_one_letter_code
_entity_poly.pdbx_strand_id
1 'polypeptide(L)'
;MTEVPEARPGWTFVTNHARVLAAIADNPNIRIRDIAAHCRLTERAVQRIISDLEHDGYLSHTRDGRTNTYRIQPDKVLRHPAEAGLTIASLLSLLVQDETDHGESGGRPLFRARRRAADGQ
;
A
#
# COMPACT_ATOMS: atom_id res chain seq x y z
N MET A 1 -14.41 -3.05 -18.31
CA MET A 1 -14.56 -3.01 -17.80
C MET A 1 -14.63 -3.06 -17.25
N THR A 2 -14.64 -3.04 -17.14
CA THR A 2 -14.86 -3.07 -16.51
C THR A 2 -15.16 -2.73 -15.67
N GLU A 3 -15.65 -2.50 -15.38
CA GLU A 3 -16.05 -2.06 -14.54
C GLU A 3 -15.80 -2.69 -13.47
N VAL A 4 -15.45 -2.09 -12.60
CA VAL A 4 -15.22 -2.62 -11.52
C VAL A 4 -16.37 -2.97 -10.89
N PRO A 5 -16.48 -4.00 -10.46
CA PRO A 5 -17.64 -4.40 -9.87
C PRO A 5 -17.82 -3.77 -8.61
N GLU A 6 -18.91 -3.69 -8.16
CA GLU A 6 -19.17 -3.21 -7.01
C GLU A 6 -18.72 -4.09 -6.05
N ALA A 7 -18.74 -3.87 -4.95
CA ALA A 7 -18.27 -4.68 -3.97
C ALA A 7 -19.05 -5.91 -3.98
N ARG A 8 -18.53 -7.00 -4.16
CA ARG A 8 -19.21 -8.15 -4.13
C ARG A 8 -19.20 -8.62 -2.80
N PRO A 9 -20.15 -9.16 -2.26
CA PRO A 9 -20.19 -9.71 -0.95
C PRO A 9 -19.27 -10.86 -1.00
N GLY A 10 -18.57 -11.12 -0.03
CA GLY A 10 -17.73 -12.26 0.01
C GLY A 10 -16.30 -11.90 0.21
N TRP A 11 -15.42 -12.66 -0.35
CA TRP A 11 -14.03 -12.53 0.00
C TRP A 11 -13.23 -11.81 -1.07
N THR A 12 -12.06 -11.34 -0.68
CA THR A 12 -11.11 -10.77 -1.61
C THR A 12 -9.78 -11.45 -1.32
N PHE A 13 -8.86 -11.39 -2.27
CA PHE A 13 -7.56 -12.04 -2.06
C PHE A 13 -6.68 -11.28 -1.10
N VAL A 14 -6.87 -10.00 -0.93
CA VAL A 14 -6.06 -9.29 0.03
C VAL A 14 -6.96 -8.55 0.98
N THR A 15 -6.46 -8.28 2.15
CA THR A 15 -7.25 -7.59 3.15
C THR A 15 -7.26 -6.12 2.87
N ASN A 16 -8.12 -5.41 3.55
CA ASN A 16 -8.15 -3.95 3.41
C ASN A 16 -6.86 -3.37 3.97
N HIS A 17 -6.24 -3.99 4.97
CA HIS A 17 -4.97 -3.50 5.48
C HIS A 17 -3.90 -3.56 4.39
N ALA A 18 -3.84 -4.65 3.64
CA ALA A 18 -2.87 -4.76 2.56
C ALA A 18 -3.17 -3.75 1.47
N ARG A 19 -4.44 -3.53 1.19
CA ARG A 19 -4.83 -2.62 0.13
C ARG A 19 -4.48 -1.19 0.47
N VAL A 20 -4.71 -0.78 1.71
CA VAL A 20 -4.36 0.56 2.16
C VAL A 20 -2.85 0.74 2.13
N LEU A 21 -2.11 -0.28 2.58
CA LEU A 21 -0.67 -0.17 2.59
C LEU A 21 -0.13 -0.05 1.16
N ALA A 22 -0.72 -0.77 0.22
CA ALA A 22 -0.30 -0.68 -1.18
C ALA A 22 -0.55 0.72 -1.75
N ALA A 23 -1.66 1.33 -1.38
CA ALA A 23 -1.97 2.69 -1.85
C ALA A 23 -0.92 3.67 -1.32
N ILE A 24 -0.50 3.48 -0.09
CA ILE A 24 0.51 4.33 0.51
C ILE A 24 1.86 4.08 -0.13
N ALA A 25 2.17 2.83 -0.46
CA ALA A 25 3.43 2.52 -1.11
C ALA A 25 3.51 3.20 -2.47
N ASP A 26 2.38 3.29 -3.13
CA ASP A 26 2.34 3.90 -4.44
C ASP A 26 2.47 5.41 -4.34
N ASN A 27 1.98 6.00 -3.29
CA ASN A 27 2.08 7.44 -3.09
C ASN A 27 2.19 7.74 -1.61
N PRO A 28 3.39 7.90 -1.06
CA PRO A 28 3.58 8.11 0.37
C PRO A 28 2.96 9.39 0.93
N ASN A 29 2.55 10.28 0.07
CA ASN A 29 1.91 11.51 0.53
C ASN A 29 0.41 11.51 0.29
N ILE A 30 -0.15 10.37 -0.01
CA ILE A 30 -1.56 10.28 -0.35
C ILE A 30 -2.41 10.70 0.85
N ARG A 31 -3.52 11.39 0.59
CA ARG A 31 -4.39 11.82 1.65
C ARG A 31 -5.37 10.75 2.01
N ILE A 32 -5.84 10.76 3.23
CA ILE A 32 -6.78 9.78 3.70
C ILE A 32 -8.00 9.67 2.81
N ARG A 33 -8.53 10.80 2.36
CA ARG A 33 -9.70 10.71 1.54
C ARG A 33 -9.41 10.04 0.21
N ASP A 34 -8.19 10.20 -0.30
CA ASP A 34 -7.85 9.58 -1.57
C ASP A 34 -7.62 8.08 -1.40
N ILE A 35 -7.07 7.68 -0.25
CA ILE A 35 -6.94 6.26 0.04
C ILE A 35 -8.34 5.66 0.13
N ALA A 36 -9.24 6.36 0.82
CA ALA A 36 -10.58 5.86 1.01
C ALA A 36 -11.28 5.68 -0.35
N ALA A 37 -11.13 6.65 -1.21
CA ALA A 37 -11.76 6.57 -2.53
C ALA A 37 -11.18 5.41 -3.34
N HIS A 38 -9.87 5.28 -3.31
CA HIS A 38 -9.21 4.23 -4.08
C HIS A 38 -9.59 2.85 -3.56
N CYS A 39 -9.66 2.68 -2.26
CA CYS A 39 -9.91 1.38 -1.67
C CYS A 39 -11.40 1.13 -1.44
N ARG A 40 -12.24 2.11 -1.75
CA ARG A 40 -13.66 2.00 -1.52
C ARG A 40 -14.00 1.76 -0.08
N LEU A 41 -13.40 2.54 0.79
CA LEU A 41 -13.62 2.46 2.21
C LEU A 41 -14.02 3.84 2.71
N THR A 42 -14.52 3.92 3.91
CA THR A 42 -14.80 5.22 4.52
C THR A 42 -13.47 5.77 5.05
N GLU A 43 -13.41 7.06 5.26
CA GLU A 43 -12.21 7.66 5.82
C GLU A 43 -11.96 7.13 7.21
N ARG A 44 -13.02 6.89 7.98
CA ARG A 44 -12.87 6.38 9.29
C ARG A 44 -12.25 4.99 9.25
N ALA A 45 -12.65 4.13 8.32
CA ALA A 45 -12.07 2.80 8.19
C ALA A 45 -10.59 2.91 7.83
N VAL A 46 -10.24 3.85 6.94
CA VAL A 46 -8.85 4.04 6.56
C VAL A 46 -8.03 4.48 7.77
N GLN A 47 -8.57 5.38 8.58
CA GLN A 47 -7.85 5.86 9.75
C GLN A 47 -7.60 4.73 10.73
N ARG A 48 -8.60 3.85 10.90
CA ARG A 48 -8.41 2.77 11.78
C ARG A 48 -7.36 1.82 11.26
N ILE A 49 -7.34 1.55 9.95
CA ILE A 49 -6.36 0.65 9.36
C ILE A 49 -4.95 1.24 9.51
N ILE A 50 -4.80 2.54 9.29
CA ILE A 50 -3.50 3.18 9.44
C ILE A 50 -3.06 3.05 10.89
N SER A 51 -3.97 3.25 11.82
CA SER A 51 -3.65 3.12 13.22
C SER A 51 -3.17 1.71 13.54
N ASP A 52 -3.82 0.70 13.00
CA ASP A 52 -3.42 -0.68 13.21
C ASP A 52 -2.01 -0.92 12.67
N LEU A 53 -1.75 -0.41 11.47
CA LEU A 53 -0.46 -0.62 10.84
C LEU A 53 0.66 0.09 11.61
N GLU A 54 0.36 1.26 12.13
CA GLU A 54 1.35 2.00 12.89
C GLU A 54 1.59 1.35 14.24
N HIS A 55 0.52 0.91 14.86
CA HIS A 55 0.63 0.29 16.16
C HIS A 55 1.52 -0.96 16.09
N ASP A 56 1.44 -1.70 15.03
CA ASP A 56 2.23 -2.90 14.88
C ASP A 56 3.58 -2.68 14.20
N GLY A 57 3.91 -1.46 13.92
CA GLY A 57 5.24 -1.16 13.41
C GLY A 57 5.46 -1.30 11.93
N TYR A 58 4.40 -1.47 11.15
CA TYR A 58 4.55 -1.60 9.70
C TYR A 58 4.64 -0.25 9.02
N LEU A 59 4.14 0.79 9.67
CA LEU A 59 4.00 2.10 9.07
C LEU A 59 4.34 3.16 10.08
N SER A 60 4.87 4.28 9.63
CA SER A 60 5.04 5.45 10.47
C SER A 60 4.78 6.66 9.60
N HIS A 61 4.64 7.80 10.18
CA HIS A 61 4.47 9.01 9.36
C HIS A 61 5.06 10.21 10.05
N THR A 62 5.37 11.22 9.26
CA THR A 62 5.77 12.50 9.77
C THR A 62 4.78 13.49 9.24
N ARG A 63 4.57 14.57 9.98
CA ARG A 63 3.64 15.56 9.56
C ARG A 63 4.37 16.81 9.18
N ASP A 64 4.04 17.36 8.04
CA ASP A 64 4.68 18.56 7.61
C ASP A 64 3.55 19.50 7.25
N GLY A 65 3.19 20.38 8.11
CA GLY A 65 2.07 21.26 7.90
C GLY A 65 0.81 20.46 7.95
N ARG A 66 0.08 20.40 6.86
CA ARG A 66 -1.11 19.67 6.84
C ARG A 66 -0.95 18.37 6.15
N THR A 67 0.23 17.99 5.74
CA THR A 67 0.48 16.80 4.97
C THR A 67 1.19 15.75 5.77
N ASN A 68 0.73 14.53 5.68
CA ASN A 68 1.43 13.41 6.28
C ASN A 68 2.26 12.75 5.21
N THR A 69 3.47 12.37 5.57
CA THR A 69 4.30 11.58 4.67
C THR A 69 4.53 10.26 5.37
N TYR A 70 4.15 9.18 4.73
CA TYR A 70 4.22 7.87 5.34
C TYR A 70 5.49 7.14 4.98
N ARG A 71 5.93 6.29 5.89
CA ARG A 71 7.09 5.48 5.65
C ARG A 71 6.76 4.06 5.99
N ILE A 72 6.98 3.14 5.09
CA ILE A 72 6.69 1.74 5.28
C ILE A 72 7.95 1.02 5.72
N GLN A 73 7.81 0.04 6.59
CA GLN A 73 8.93 -0.76 7.03
C GLN A 73 9.02 -2.00 6.16
N PRO A 74 9.82 -1.99 5.13
CA PRO A 74 9.79 -3.04 4.11
C PRO A 74 10.29 -4.40 4.58
N ASP A 75 11.17 -4.40 5.57
CA ASP A 75 11.73 -5.65 6.04
C ASP A 75 10.90 -6.35 7.09
N LYS A 76 9.81 -5.77 7.50
CA LYS A 76 9.01 -6.35 8.53
C LYS A 76 8.29 -7.56 8.00
N VAL A 77 8.26 -8.64 8.74
CA VAL A 77 7.62 -9.85 8.27
C VAL A 77 6.12 -9.77 8.50
N LEU A 78 5.39 -10.51 7.71
CA LEU A 78 3.93 -10.51 7.82
C LEU A 78 3.53 -11.18 9.12
N ARG A 79 2.41 -10.75 9.66
CA ARG A 79 2.01 -11.14 10.99
C ARG A 79 1.58 -12.57 11.16
N HIS A 80 0.89 -13.12 10.21
CA HIS A 80 0.35 -14.44 10.38
C HIS A 80 1.45 -15.48 10.25
N PRO A 81 1.48 -16.48 11.10
CA PRO A 81 2.53 -17.49 11.03
C PRO A 81 2.65 -18.16 9.66
N ALA A 82 1.56 -18.28 8.95
CA ALA A 82 1.62 -18.91 7.65
C ALA A 82 2.45 -18.12 6.65
N GLU A 83 2.59 -16.81 6.87
CA GLU A 83 3.36 -15.99 5.97
C GLU A 83 4.60 -15.43 6.64
N ALA A 84 5.01 -15.99 7.76
CA ALA A 84 6.11 -15.39 8.50
C ALA A 84 7.43 -15.36 7.76
N GLY A 85 7.58 -16.08 6.68
CA GLY A 85 8.79 -16.01 5.90
C GLY A 85 8.80 -14.92 4.86
N LEU A 86 7.68 -14.16 4.75
CA LEU A 86 7.59 -13.13 3.76
C LEU A 86 7.64 -11.76 4.39
N THR A 87 8.14 -10.78 3.68
CA THR A 87 8.23 -9.43 4.20
C THR A 87 7.19 -8.54 3.56
N ILE A 88 7.02 -7.37 4.12
CA ILE A 88 6.13 -6.38 3.55
C ILE A 88 6.59 -6.04 2.14
N ALA A 89 7.89 -5.94 1.92
CA ALA A 89 8.40 -5.63 0.58
C ALA A 89 7.97 -6.68 -0.42
N SER A 90 8.01 -7.94 -0.04
CA SER A 90 7.62 -8.99 -0.98
C SER A 90 6.12 -8.93 -1.29
N LEU A 91 5.31 -8.60 -0.31
CA LEU A 91 3.88 -8.50 -0.55
C LEU A 91 3.60 -7.30 -1.46
N LEU A 92 4.20 -6.16 -1.16
CA LEU A 92 3.93 -4.97 -1.93
C LEU A 92 4.42 -5.09 -3.36
N SER A 93 5.46 -5.84 -3.58
CA SER A 93 5.95 -6.00 -4.94
C SER A 93 4.92 -6.66 -5.84
N LEU A 94 3.97 -7.35 -5.26
CA LEU A 94 2.92 -7.96 -6.03
C LEU A 94 1.72 -7.05 -6.17
N LEU A 95 1.54 -6.15 -5.26
CA LEU A 95 0.34 -5.32 -5.22
C LEU A 95 0.48 -3.94 -5.83
N VAL A 96 1.67 -3.38 -5.83
CA VAL A 96 1.85 -2.06 -6.36
C VAL A 96 2.12 -2.15 -7.84
N GLN A 97 1.31 -1.49 -8.66
CA GLN A 97 1.51 -1.56 -10.03
C GLN A 97 2.02 -0.33 -10.54
N ASP A 98 3.05 -0.34 -11.30
CA ASP A 98 3.60 0.82 -11.80
C ASP A 98 2.90 1.11 -13.03
N GLU A 99 2.33 2.25 -13.13
CA GLU A 99 1.68 2.55 -14.24
C GLU A 99 2.43 2.46 -15.42
N THR A 100 3.63 2.79 -15.39
CA THR A 100 4.37 2.76 -16.54
C THR A 100 4.53 1.42 -17.02
N ASP A 101 4.30 0.47 -16.20
CA ASP A 101 4.47 -0.76 -16.62
C ASP A 101 3.54 -1.13 -17.57
N HIS A 102 2.55 -0.52 -17.58
CA HIS A 102 1.67 -0.92 -18.37
C HIS A 102 2.02 -0.89 -19.55
N GLY A 103 2.34 -0.44 -19.94
CA GLY A 103 2.61 -0.33 -20.99
C GLY A 103 3.64 -0.62 -21.51
N GLU A 104 4.46 -0.31 -21.09
CA GLU A 104 5.48 -0.49 -21.61
C GLU A 104 6.25 -1.27 -21.13
N SER A 105 6.75 -1.29 -20.78
CA SER A 105 7.61 -1.96 -20.37
C SER A 105 7.46 -2.77 -19.69
N GLY A 106 7.02 -3.07 -19.37
CA GLY A 106 6.85 -3.79 -18.56
C GLY A 106 7.84 -4.28 -17.96
N GLY A 107 8.62 -4.21 -17.84
CA GLY A 107 9.55 -4.71 -17.22
C GLY A 107 9.93 -4.17 -16.12
N ARG A 108 9.52 -3.24 -15.65
CA ARG A 108 10.03 -2.72 -14.63
C ARG A 108 9.72 -3.31 -13.43
N PRO A 109 10.48 -3.36 -12.55
CA PRO A 109 10.27 -3.90 -11.30
C PRO A 109 9.31 -3.12 -10.58
N LEU A 110 8.52 -3.72 -9.85
CA LEU A 110 7.57 -3.06 -9.19
C LEU A 110 7.99 -2.18 -8.21
N PHE A 111 8.95 -2.36 -7.51
CA PHE A 111 9.36 -1.52 -6.59
C PHE A 111 10.35 -0.82 -6.94
N ARG A 112 10.58 -0.52 -7.71
CA ARG A 112 11.54 0.12 -8.11
C ARG A 112 11.90 0.90 -7.30
N ALA A 113 12.05 0.69 -6.77
CA ALA A 113 12.37 1.34 -6.02
C ALA A 113 12.14 2.46 -6.19
N ARG A 114 11.79 2.74 -6.28
CA ARG A 114 11.44 3.75 -6.51
C ARG A 114 11.99 4.46 -6.10
N ARG A 115 12.39 4.15 -6.26
CA ARG A 115 12.80 4.45 -6.37
C ARG A 115 13.41 5.00 -6.09
N ARG A 116 13.88 4.85 -5.79
CA ARG A 116 14.23 5.04 -5.68
C ARG A 116 14.64 5.56 -5.31
N ALA A 117 14.90 5.50 -4.86
CA ALA A 117 15.01 5.69 -4.69
C ALA A 117 15.48 5.88 -4.65
N ALA A 118 15.81 5.77 -4.48
CA ALA A 118 16.07 5.79 -4.63
C ALA A 118 16.61 5.86 -5.05
N ASP A 119 17.00 5.96 -5.09
CA ASP A 119 17.29 5.93 -5.66
C ASP A 119 17.64 6.17 -5.93
N GLY A 120 18.18 6.11 -5.81
CA GLY A 120 18.21 6.25 -5.93
C GLY A 120 18.42 6.21 -6.14
N GLN A 121 18.73 6.26 -5.94
CA GLN A 121 18.58 6.22 -6.07
C GLN A 121 18.63 6.20 -6.11
#